data_2fb4c8ab746814550784e05ef2efec93
#
_entry.id   2fb4c8ab746814550784e05ef2efec93
#
_cell.length_a   1.000
_cell.length_b   1.000
_cell.length_c   1.000
_cell.angle_alpha   90.00
_cell.angle_beta   90.00
_cell.angle_gamma   90.00
#
_symmetry.space_group_name_H-M   'P 1'
#
loop_
_entity.id
_entity.type
_entity.pdbx_description
1 polymer ?
#
loop_
_entity_poly.entity_id
_entity_poly.type
_entity_poly.pdbx_seq_one_letter_code
_entity_poly.pdbx_strand_id
1 'polypeptide(L)'
;MKASDLLNEIRENLKDYPIEYLRNKVTDDRYKDPLTKKLAKYNSEAWDEIFALDITEDYDIKDGVVENFKNDIDFYFDTYAGGDEETREFTKYISLYLALMAKRPLHPVGDNPAKDEVFLQNGEYKCKTRIVSIKDENSMCRYCVCKNAGFSFGFLHSLTQVVWNG
;
A
#
# COMPACT_ATOMS: atom_id res chain seq x y z
N MET A 1 -4.04 13.71 -15.86
CA MET A 1 -3.07 14.30 -14.88
C MET A 1 -1.67 13.88 -15.27
N LYS A 2 -0.69 14.75 -15.24
CA LYS A 2 0.72 14.39 -15.44
C LYS A 2 1.30 13.72 -14.20
N ALA A 3 2.24 12.79 -14.40
CA ALA A 3 2.92 12.14 -13.27
C ALA A 3 3.71 13.13 -12.42
N SER A 4 4.31 14.15 -13.03
CA SER A 4 4.98 15.24 -12.32
C SER A 4 4.04 16.04 -11.42
N ASP A 5 2.80 16.29 -11.87
CA ASP A 5 1.80 16.99 -11.07
C ASP A 5 1.39 16.15 -9.86
N LEU A 6 1.16 14.83 -10.08
CA LEU A 6 0.84 13.91 -8.98
C LEU A 6 2.00 13.81 -7.98
N LEU A 7 3.25 13.72 -8.45
CA LEU A 7 4.41 13.66 -7.57
C LEU A 7 4.53 14.92 -6.69
N ASN A 8 4.30 16.10 -7.29
CA ASN A 8 4.31 17.36 -6.56
C ASN A 8 3.20 17.40 -5.50
N GLU A 9 1.99 16.95 -5.84
CA GLU A 9 0.88 16.84 -4.90
C GLU A 9 1.22 15.88 -3.74
N ILE A 10 1.78 14.71 -4.05
CA ILE A 10 2.20 13.73 -3.04
C ILE A 10 3.24 14.34 -2.09
N ARG A 11 4.27 14.98 -2.62
CA ARG A 11 5.33 15.63 -1.81
C ARG A 11 4.77 16.72 -0.92
N GLU A 12 3.90 17.57 -1.44
CA GLU A 12 3.31 18.66 -0.68
C GLU A 12 2.52 18.16 0.52
N ASN A 13 1.79 17.06 0.37
CA ASN A 13 0.98 16.47 1.45
C ASN A 13 1.80 15.58 2.41
N LEU A 14 2.98 15.11 2.02
CA LEU A 14 3.82 14.28 2.87
C LEU A 14 4.96 15.02 3.56
N LYS A 15 5.32 16.23 3.14
CA LYS A 15 6.52 16.93 3.63
C LYS A 15 6.58 17.13 5.15
N ASP A 16 5.44 17.34 5.78
CA ASP A 16 5.33 17.61 7.20
C ASP A 16 5.04 16.35 8.04
N TYR A 17 4.90 15.18 7.40
CA TYR A 17 4.67 13.93 8.10
C TYR A 17 5.89 13.53 8.96
N PRO A 18 5.72 13.18 10.25
CA PRO A 18 6.82 12.83 11.15
C PRO A 18 7.40 11.44 10.83
N ILE A 19 8.09 11.30 9.71
CA ILE A 19 8.60 10.02 9.18
C ILE A 19 9.46 9.24 10.18
N GLU A 20 10.16 9.93 11.08
CA GLU A 20 10.96 9.30 12.12
C GLU A 20 10.11 8.43 13.07
N TYR A 21 8.84 8.74 13.22
CA TYR A 21 7.92 7.88 13.97
C TYR A 21 7.79 6.49 13.33
N LEU A 22 7.68 6.41 12.00
CA LEU A 22 7.65 5.12 11.29
C LEU A 22 9.00 4.41 11.34
N ARG A 23 10.09 5.13 11.14
CA ARG A 23 11.44 4.56 11.20
C ARG A 23 11.71 3.95 12.57
N ASN A 24 11.31 4.63 13.64
CA ASN A 24 11.46 4.15 15.00
C ASN A 24 10.63 2.87 15.26
N LYS A 25 9.46 2.70 14.64
CA LYS A 25 8.67 1.45 14.77
C LYS A 25 9.44 0.20 14.33
N VAL A 26 10.33 0.32 13.37
CA VAL A 26 11.11 -0.82 12.84
C VAL A 26 11.99 -1.45 13.91
N THR A 27 12.58 -0.63 14.79
CA THR A 27 13.54 -1.05 15.81
C THR A 27 12.96 -1.09 17.23
N ASP A 28 11.77 -0.55 17.43
CA ASP A 28 11.13 -0.44 18.75
C ASP A 28 10.53 -1.78 19.18
N ASP A 29 11.04 -2.32 20.30
CA ASP A 29 10.61 -3.62 20.84
C ASP A 29 9.20 -3.63 21.43
N ARG A 30 8.57 -2.48 21.59
CA ARG A 30 7.14 -2.37 21.96
C ARG A 30 6.24 -2.91 20.85
N TYR A 31 6.63 -2.80 19.60
CA TYR A 31 5.92 -3.37 18.46
C TYR A 31 6.38 -4.81 18.22
N LYS A 32 5.61 -5.76 18.71
CA LYS A 32 5.95 -7.20 18.62
C LYS A 32 5.49 -7.84 17.33
N ASP A 33 4.49 -7.25 16.66
CA ASP A 33 3.98 -7.79 15.41
C ASP A 33 4.97 -7.56 14.25
N PRO A 34 5.49 -8.64 13.64
CA PRO A 34 6.42 -8.54 12.53
C PRO A 34 5.85 -7.83 11.31
N LEU A 35 4.53 -7.93 11.09
CA LEU A 35 3.86 -7.27 9.97
C LEU A 35 3.87 -5.75 10.14
N THR A 36 3.60 -5.26 11.34
CA THR A 36 3.67 -3.83 11.67
C THR A 36 5.06 -3.27 11.37
N LYS A 37 6.13 -3.97 11.76
CA LYS A 37 7.51 -3.56 11.49
C LYS A 37 7.85 -3.58 9.99
N LYS A 38 7.42 -4.62 9.27
CA LYS A 38 7.61 -4.73 7.81
C LYS A 38 6.89 -3.61 7.07
N LEU A 39 5.66 -3.30 7.46
CA LEU A 39 4.86 -2.24 6.83
C LEU A 39 5.47 -0.87 7.11
N ALA A 40 5.90 -0.60 8.33
CA ALA A 40 6.57 0.66 8.68
C ALA A 40 7.86 0.86 7.87
N LYS A 41 8.67 -0.18 7.73
CA LYS A 41 9.87 -0.16 6.89
C LYS A 41 9.52 0.12 5.42
N TYR A 42 8.58 -0.64 4.86
CA TYR A 42 8.17 -0.52 3.46
C TYR A 42 7.66 0.88 3.11
N ASN A 43 6.82 1.45 3.98
CA ASN A 43 6.26 2.78 3.77
C ASN A 43 7.28 3.89 3.99
N SER A 44 8.24 3.74 4.93
CA SER A 44 9.32 4.71 5.10
C SER A 44 10.30 4.71 3.93
N GLU A 45 10.59 3.55 3.35
CA GLU A 45 11.39 3.44 2.12
C GLU A 45 10.67 4.10 0.93
N ALA A 46 9.35 3.91 0.79
CA ALA A 46 8.55 4.58 -0.24
C ALA A 46 8.56 6.10 -0.06
N TRP A 47 8.50 6.60 1.19
CA TRP A 47 8.63 8.02 1.48
C TRP A 47 9.99 8.58 1.04
N ASP A 48 11.09 7.89 1.34
CA ASP A 48 12.43 8.29 0.92
C ASP A 48 12.54 8.36 -0.61
N GLU A 49 11.99 7.36 -1.31
CA GLU A 49 11.96 7.33 -2.78
C GLU A 49 11.17 8.49 -3.37
N ILE A 50 9.99 8.82 -2.82
CA ILE A 50 9.16 9.95 -3.26
C ILE A 50 9.96 11.24 -3.27
N PHE A 51 10.73 11.50 -2.21
CA PHE A 51 11.50 12.75 -2.10
C PHE A 51 12.82 12.73 -2.90
N ALA A 52 13.32 11.55 -3.26
CA ALA A 52 14.50 11.40 -4.10
C ALA A 52 14.18 11.28 -5.61
N LEU A 53 12.92 10.94 -5.96
CA LEU A 53 12.54 10.68 -7.35
C LEU A 53 12.65 11.93 -8.22
N ASP A 54 13.33 11.80 -9.37
CA ASP A 54 13.33 12.80 -10.43
C ASP A 54 12.64 12.21 -11.67
N ILE A 55 11.62 12.89 -12.19
CA ILE A 55 10.90 12.46 -13.39
C ILE A 55 11.59 13.07 -14.61
N THR A 56 12.40 12.27 -15.29
CA THR A 56 13.12 12.68 -16.50
C THR A 56 12.22 12.70 -17.74
N GLU A 57 11.25 11.78 -17.81
CA GLU A 57 10.24 11.72 -18.87
C GLU A 57 8.86 11.68 -18.24
N ASP A 58 8.09 12.75 -18.44
CA ASP A 58 6.76 12.87 -17.88
C ASP A 58 5.73 12.06 -18.68
N TYR A 59 4.80 11.43 -18.00
CA TYR A 59 3.76 10.60 -18.61
C TYR A 59 2.37 10.93 -18.05
N ASP A 60 1.35 10.50 -18.77
CA ASP A 60 -0.04 10.72 -18.37
C ASP A 60 -0.56 9.58 -17.48
N ILE A 61 -1.16 9.96 -16.35
CA ILE A 61 -1.97 9.09 -15.52
C ILE A 61 -3.42 9.27 -15.95
N LYS A 62 -4.13 8.16 -16.18
CA LYS A 62 -5.50 8.16 -16.68
C LYS A 62 -6.41 9.03 -15.81
N ASP A 63 -7.21 9.85 -16.46
CA ASP A 63 -8.17 10.73 -15.80
C ASP A 63 -9.13 9.95 -14.90
N GLY A 64 -9.43 10.54 -13.77
CA GLY A 64 -10.34 9.98 -12.75
C GLY A 64 -9.73 8.89 -11.86
N VAL A 65 -8.64 8.22 -12.25
CA VAL A 65 -8.04 7.14 -11.44
C VAL A 65 -7.54 7.66 -10.10
N VAL A 66 -6.87 8.80 -10.10
CA VAL A 66 -6.33 9.42 -8.87
C VAL A 66 -7.45 9.77 -7.91
N GLU A 67 -8.47 10.47 -8.39
CA GLU A 67 -9.60 10.89 -7.56
C GLU A 67 -10.43 9.70 -7.05
N ASN A 68 -10.69 8.71 -7.90
CA ASN A 68 -11.38 7.51 -7.47
C ASN A 68 -10.60 6.76 -6.38
N PHE A 69 -9.28 6.66 -6.54
CA PHE A 69 -8.45 6.00 -5.53
C PHE A 69 -8.44 6.77 -4.20
N LYS A 70 -8.32 8.10 -4.22
CA LYS A 70 -8.45 8.92 -3.01
C LYS A 70 -9.78 8.70 -2.31
N ASN A 71 -10.87 8.73 -3.06
CA ASN A 71 -12.21 8.52 -2.52
C ASN A 71 -12.38 7.12 -1.89
N ASP A 72 -11.83 6.07 -2.51
CA ASP A 72 -11.89 4.72 -1.96
C ASP A 72 -11.04 4.59 -0.68
N ILE A 73 -9.92 5.29 -0.58
CA ILE A 73 -9.12 5.34 0.66
C ILE A 73 -9.89 6.09 1.75
N ASP A 74 -10.49 7.22 1.45
CA ASP A 74 -11.30 7.97 2.40
C ASP A 74 -12.49 7.13 2.89
N PHE A 75 -13.18 6.47 1.99
CA PHE A 75 -14.26 5.54 2.33
C PHE A 75 -13.77 4.42 3.27
N TYR A 76 -12.59 3.84 2.99
CA TYR A 76 -12.02 2.80 3.85
C TYR A 76 -11.76 3.31 5.27
N PHE A 77 -11.16 4.48 5.42
CA PHE A 77 -10.92 5.08 6.74
C PHE A 77 -12.21 5.43 7.47
N ASP A 78 -13.17 6.02 6.78
CA ASP A 78 -14.46 6.38 7.36
C ASP A 78 -15.26 5.16 7.82
N THR A 79 -15.13 4.03 7.12
CA THR A 79 -15.96 2.84 7.34
C THR A 79 -15.30 1.83 8.28
N TYR A 80 -14.00 1.60 8.16
CA TYR A 80 -13.34 0.44 8.77
C TYR A 80 -12.16 0.77 9.69
N ALA A 81 -11.36 1.77 9.37
CA ALA A 81 -10.09 1.97 10.06
C ALA A 81 -10.17 3.01 11.16
N GLY A 82 -10.95 4.07 10.99
CA GLY A 82 -10.88 5.24 11.87
C GLY A 82 -9.48 5.87 11.83
N GLY A 83 -9.04 6.41 12.95
CA GLY A 83 -7.71 7.00 13.08
C GLY A 83 -7.70 8.51 12.90
N ASP A 84 -6.49 9.07 13.02
CA ASP A 84 -6.27 10.50 12.82
C ASP A 84 -6.08 10.85 11.35
N GLU A 85 -6.25 12.12 11.05
CA GLU A 85 -6.12 12.67 9.71
C GLU A 85 -4.70 12.51 9.14
N GLU A 86 -3.68 12.61 10.00
CA GLU A 86 -2.28 12.46 9.59
C GLU A 86 -2.00 11.05 9.06
N THR A 87 -2.50 10.02 9.74
CA THR A 87 -2.38 8.61 9.29
C THR A 87 -3.15 8.38 7.99
N ARG A 88 -4.34 8.95 7.85
CA ARG A 88 -5.17 8.87 6.66
C ARG A 88 -4.43 9.47 5.45
N GLU A 89 -3.98 10.71 5.57
CA GLU A 89 -3.28 11.42 4.49
C GLU A 89 -1.96 10.72 4.11
N PHE A 90 -1.19 10.28 5.10
CA PHE A 90 0.01 9.50 4.84
C PHE A 90 -0.30 8.23 4.03
N THR A 91 -1.26 7.43 4.46
CA THR A 91 -1.66 6.20 3.77
C THR A 91 -2.15 6.49 2.35
N LYS A 92 -2.93 7.55 2.18
CA LYS A 92 -3.45 7.98 0.88
C LYS A 92 -2.31 8.24 -0.12
N TYR A 93 -1.39 9.11 0.24
CA TYR A 93 -0.34 9.54 -0.68
C TYR A 93 0.76 8.50 -0.91
N ILE A 94 1.11 7.70 0.10
CA ILE A 94 1.99 6.53 -0.09
C ILE A 94 1.34 5.50 -1.03
N SER A 95 0.05 5.23 -0.87
CA SER A 95 -0.68 4.27 -1.73
C SER A 95 -0.76 4.75 -3.17
N LEU A 96 -1.04 6.03 -3.40
CA LEU A 96 -1.03 6.63 -4.74
C LEU A 96 0.34 6.47 -5.41
N TYR A 97 1.41 6.77 -4.69
CA TYR A 97 2.77 6.58 -5.20
C TYR A 97 3.04 5.11 -5.57
N LEU A 98 2.82 4.20 -4.64
CA LEU A 98 3.09 2.78 -4.84
C LEU A 98 2.32 2.20 -6.03
N ALA A 99 1.02 2.46 -6.11
CA ALA A 99 0.19 1.87 -7.16
C ALA A 99 0.33 2.54 -8.53
N LEU A 100 0.37 3.87 -8.57
CA LEU A 100 0.26 4.61 -9.83
C LEU A 100 1.61 5.02 -10.42
N MET A 101 2.63 5.23 -9.60
CA MET A 101 3.95 5.68 -10.04
C MET A 101 5.00 4.57 -9.94
N ALA A 102 5.25 4.02 -8.77
CA ALA A 102 6.25 2.98 -8.55
C ALA A 102 5.86 1.62 -9.15
N LYS A 103 4.57 1.40 -9.44
CA LYS A 103 4.04 0.12 -9.92
C LYS A 103 4.43 -1.05 -9.02
N ARG A 104 4.29 -0.85 -7.72
CA ARG A 104 4.59 -1.82 -6.68
C ARG A 104 3.34 -2.14 -5.84
N PRO A 105 3.33 -3.30 -5.14
CA PRO A 105 2.24 -3.66 -4.24
C PRO A 105 2.00 -2.62 -3.15
N LEU A 106 0.76 -2.53 -2.68
CA LEU A 106 0.40 -1.69 -1.51
C LEU A 106 0.91 -2.29 -0.18
N HIS A 107 1.29 -3.56 -0.18
CA HIS A 107 1.82 -4.28 0.98
C HIS A 107 3.25 -4.76 0.74
N PRO A 108 4.03 -4.96 1.81
CA PRO A 108 5.41 -5.44 1.71
C PRO A 108 5.50 -6.77 0.94
N VAL A 109 6.53 -6.87 0.10
CA VAL A 109 6.81 -8.07 -0.69
C VAL A 109 7.75 -8.98 0.08
N GLY A 110 7.37 -10.25 0.24
CA GLY A 110 8.19 -11.27 0.86
C GLY A 110 8.91 -12.15 -0.15
N ASP A 111 9.86 -12.93 0.34
CA ASP A 111 10.70 -13.82 -0.47
C ASP A 111 10.17 -15.26 -0.54
N ASN A 112 9.23 -15.60 0.33
CA ASN A 112 8.76 -16.96 0.50
C ASN A 112 7.27 -17.08 0.13
N PRO A 113 6.94 -17.61 -1.07
CA PRO A 113 5.55 -17.80 -1.49
C PRO A 113 4.70 -18.68 -0.56
N ALA A 114 5.33 -19.56 0.23
CA ALA A 114 4.60 -20.40 1.18
C ALA A 114 4.16 -19.63 2.44
N LYS A 115 4.93 -18.62 2.86
CA LYS A 115 4.72 -17.88 4.12
C LYS A 115 4.17 -16.49 3.89
N ASP A 116 4.62 -15.80 2.84
CA ASP A 116 4.28 -14.41 2.59
C ASP A 116 2.95 -14.29 1.85
N GLU A 117 2.20 -13.25 2.16
CA GLU A 117 0.93 -12.94 1.50
C GLU A 117 1.15 -12.33 0.11
N VAL A 118 2.11 -11.42 0.02
CA VAL A 118 2.54 -10.76 -1.21
C VAL A 118 3.96 -11.19 -1.52
N PHE A 119 4.19 -11.66 -2.74
CA PHE A 119 5.49 -12.17 -3.17
C PHE A 119 5.73 -11.96 -4.67
N LEU A 120 6.99 -12.00 -5.08
CA LEU A 120 7.39 -11.95 -6.48
C LEU A 120 7.54 -13.37 -7.03
N GLN A 121 6.88 -13.68 -8.14
CA GLN A 121 6.99 -14.96 -8.83
C GLN A 121 6.99 -14.77 -10.34
N ASN A 122 8.02 -15.27 -11.01
CA ASN A 122 8.19 -15.17 -12.47
C ASN A 122 8.08 -13.71 -12.99
N GLY A 123 8.65 -12.76 -12.26
CA GLY A 123 8.61 -11.34 -12.60
C GLY A 123 7.27 -10.64 -12.36
N GLU A 124 6.31 -11.30 -11.73
CA GLU A 124 5.00 -10.72 -11.40
C GLU A 124 4.76 -10.71 -9.89
N TYR A 125 4.22 -9.62 -9.38
CA TYR A 125 3.74 -9.55 -8.01
C TYR A 125 2.44 -10.35 -7.86
N LYS A 126 2.40 -11.24 -6.87
CA LYS A 126 1.26 -12.08 -6.52
C LYS A 126 0.75 -11.76 -5.12
N CYS A 127 -0.56 -11.80 -4.93
CA CYS A 127 -1.19 -11.62 -3.63
C CYS A 127 -2.26 -12.70 -3.41
N LYS A 128 -2.19 -13.38 -2.24
CA LYS A 128 -3.09 -14.47 -1.89
C LYS A 128 -4.52 -14.01 -1.59
N THR A 129 -4.66 -12.83 -0.98
CA THR A 129 -5.98 -12.30 -0.58
C THR A 129 -6.67 -11.48 -1.66
N ARG A 130 -5.95 -11.08 -2.72
CA ARG A 130 -6.50 -10.24 -3.78
C ARG A 130 -7.80 -10.75 -4.37
N ILE A 131 -7.93 -12.05 -4.62
CA ILE A 131 -9.12 -12.64 -5.25
C ILE A 131 -10.40 -12.41 -4.46
N VAL A 132 -10.30 -12.25 -3.14
CA VAL A 132 -11.41 -11.90 -2.27
C VAL A 132 -11.59 -10.39 -2.21
N SER A 133 -10.51 -9.66 -1.97
CA SER A 133 -10.53 -8.22 -1.73
C SER A 133 -11.03 -7.41 -2.93
N ILE A 134 -10.74 -7.80 -4.17
CA ILE A 134 -11.19 -7.06 -5.36
C ILE A 134 -12.70 -7.17 -5.63
N LYS A 135 -13.42 -8.02 -4.91
CA LYS A 135 -14.88 -8.13 -5.01
C LYS A 135 -15.60 -6.95 -4.38
N ASP A 136 -14.94 -6.28 -3.44
CA ASP A 136 -15.39 -5.02 -2.89
C ASP A 136 -15.06 -3.89 -3.88
N GLU A 137 -16.07 -3.16 -4.33
CA GLU A 137 -15.93 -2.08 -5.29
C GLU A 137 -15.15 -0.87 -4.78
N ASN A 138 -15.05 -0.70 -3.46
CA ASN A 138 -14.26 0.36 -2.81
C ASN A 138 -12.88 -0.13 -2.32
N SER A 139 -12.51 -1.36 -2.65
CA SER A 139 -11.23 -1.92 -2.20
C SER A 139 -10.03 -1.28 -2.90
N MET A 140 -9.07 -0.83 -2.12
CA MET A 140 -7.76 -0.36 -2.61
C MET A 140 -7.02 -1.42 -3.42
N CYS A 141 -7.31 -2.72 -3.22
CA CYS A 141 -6.74 -3.82 -3.99
C CYS A 141 -7.02 -3.71 -5.49
N ARG A 142 -8.05 -2.98 -5.90
CA ARG A 142 -8.36 -2.74 -7.32
C ARG A 142 -7.28 -1.94 -8.04
N TYR A 143 -6.57 -1.09 -7.32
CA TYR A 143 -5.47 -0.25 -7.86
C TYR A 143 -4.11 -0.92 -7.71
N CYS A 144 -4.00 -1.95 -6.88
CA CYS A 144 -2.76 -2.67 -6.63
C CYS A 144 -2.30 -3.46 -7.85
N VAL A 145 -1.00 -3.44 -8.13
CA VAL A 145 -0.38 -4.13 -9.27
C VAL A 145 -0.36 -5.66 -9.15
N CYS A 146 -0.61 -6.19 -7.95
CA CYS A 146 -0.59 -7.63 -7.72
C CYS A 146 -1.60 -8.37 -8.61
N LYS A 147 -1.22 -9.56 -9.05
CA LYS A 147 -2.12 -10.55 -9.62
C LYS A 147 -2.55 -11.57 -8.56
N ASN A 148 -3.64 -12.29 -8.82
CA ASN A 148 -4.06 -13.36 -7.94
C ASN A 148 -2.98 -14.46 -7.88
N ALA A 149 -2.70 -14.96 -6.67
CA ALA A 149 -1.69 -16.01 -6.46
C ALA A 149 -2.16 -17.40 -6.88
N GLY A 150 -3.42 -17.58 -7.27
CA GLY A 150 -4.06 -18.87 -7.49
C GLY A 150 -4.55 -19.52 -6.18
N PHE A 151 -5.43 -20.51 -6.30
CA PHE A 151 -5.92 -21.25 -5.14
C PHE A 151 -4.88 -22.30 -4.71
N SER A 152 -4.32 -22.13 -3.51
CA SER A 152 -3.81 -23.27 -2.75
C SER A 152 -4.93 -23.71 -1.79
N PHE A 153 -5.38 -24.96 -1.90
CA PHE A 153 -6.50 -25.52 -1.11
C PHE A 153 -6.27 -25.45 0.42
N GLY A 154 -5.03 -25.21 0.88
CA GLY A 154 -4.70 -25.05 2.29
C GLY A 154 -5.03 -23.68 2.90
N PHE A 155 -5.43 -22.69 2.09
CA PHE A 155 -5.54 -21.31 2.54
C PHE A 155 -6.93 -20.92 3.05
N LEU A 156 -7.96 -21.71 2.75
CA LEU A 156 -9.34 -21.43 3.18
C LEU A 156 -9.54 -21.54 4.71
N HIS A 157 -8.61 -22.20 5.43
CA HIS A 157 -8.72 -22.34 6.90
C HIS A 157 -8.13 -21.17 7.67
N SER A 158 -7.30 -20.31 7.07
CA SER A 158 -6.71 -19.16 7.77
C SER A 158 -7.49 -17.85 7.56
N LEU A 159 -8.33 -17.75 6.54
CA LEU A 159 -9.09 -16.54 6.24
C LEU A 159 -10.20 -16.21 7.27
N THR A 160 -10.60 -17.20 8.07
CA THR A 160 -11.59 -16.98 9.14
C THR A 160 -11.01 -16.38 10.42
N GLN A 161 -9.68 -16.33 10.56
CA GLN A 161 -9.03 -15.78 11.77
C GLN A 161 -8.44 -14.37 11.61
N VAL A 162 -8.28 -13.86 10.39
CA VAL A 162 -7.63 -12.56 10.15
C VAL A 162 -8.62 -11.38 10.11
N VAL A 163 -9.92 -11.64 10.08
CA VAL A 163 -10.93 -10.58 9.94
C VAL A 163 -11.31 -9.89 11.27
N TRP A 164 -10.81 -10.37 12.44
CA TRP A 164 -11.29 -9.89 13.76
C TRP A 164 -10.20 -9.62 14.79
N ASN A 165 -9.05 -9.10 14.45
CA ASN A 165 -8.14 -8.48 15.42
C ASN A 165 -7.47 -7.27 14.77
N GLY A 166 -8.28 -6.24 14.61
CA GLY A 166 -7.81 -4.90 14.28
C GLY A 166 -7.33 -4.15 15.49
#